data_6d397d72d520413b7564fb90d3225df6
#
_entry.id   6d397d72d520413b7564fb90d3225df6
#
_cell.length_a   1.000
_cell.length_b   1.000
_cell.length_c   1.000
_cell.angle_alpha   90.00
_cell.angle_beta   90.00
_cell.angle_gamma   90.00
#
_symmetry.space_group_name_H-M   'P 1'
#
loop_
_entity.id
_entity.type
_entity.pdbx_description
1 polymer ?
#
loop_
_entity_poly.entity_id
_entity_poly.type
_entity_poly.pdbx_seq_one_letter_code
_entity_poly.pdbx_strand_id
1 'polypeptide(L)'
;YDSCMRKASKRRRRLKKTYGDVAWTEVWKQAGDVAELAGELESWREQSGAKDDVVEMYGDVDSGTWRIDSSVFSLRTSGKPEEDLPEEHPATETLGDIRTQLTESEYLDYLRELADLSADQIESGSIFDNRKHTHQFFDEKEEQLQSGQSIVLFIVDALRFDLAHKMAEDIRHDSSLQGFE
;
A
#
# COMPACT_ATOMS: atom_id res chain seq x y z
N TYR A 1 22.15 3.74 6.36
CA TYR A 1 21.71 2.42 5.94
C TYR A 1 22.73 1.35 6.39
N ASP A 2 23.99 1.41 5.98
CA ASP A 2 25.02 0.40 6.31
C ASP A 2 25.32 0.25 7.82
N SER A 3 25.20 1.33 8.58
CA SER A 3 25.35 1.31 10.04
C SER A 3 24.21 0.58 10.73
N CYS A 4 22.96 0.77 10.24
CA CYS A 4 21.80 0.05 10.72
C CYS A 4 21.89 -1.44 10.41
N MET A 5 22.27 -1.81 9.20
CA MET A 5 22.41 -3.20 8.76
C MET A 5 23.51 -3.94 9.54
N ARG A 6 24.64 -3.29 9.85
CA ARG A 6 25.67 -3.86 10.71
C ARG A 6 25.21 -4.08 12.16
N LYS A 7 24.43 -3.15 12.71
CA LYS A 7 23.85 -3.30 14.05
C LYS A 7 22.81 -4.42 14.08
N ALA A 8 21.96 -4.53 13.06
CA ALA A 8 20.98 -5.59 12.91
C ALA A 8 21.67 -6.96 12.82
N SER A 9 22.73 -7.10 12.01
CA SER A 9 23.50 -8.35 11.88
C SER A 9 24.17 -8.80 13.18
N LYS A 10 24.70 -7.84 13.99
CA LYS A 10 25.24 -8.16 15.32
C LYS A 10 24.15 -8.61 16.30
N ARG A 11 22.99 -7.94 16.30
CA ARG A 11 21.85 -8.32 17.14
C ARG A 11 21.30 -9.67 16.73
N ARG A 12 21.17 -9.95 15.42
CA ARG A 12 20.75 -11.24 14.88
C ARG A 12 21.63 -12.39 15.41
N ARG A 13 22.96 -12.25 15.41
CA ARG A 13 23.85 -13.29 15.95
C ARG A 13 23.67 -13.53 17.44
N ARG A 14 23.40 -12.48 18.22
CA ARG A 14 23.12 -12.62 19.65
C ARG A 14 21.79 -13.30 19.90
N LEU A 15 20.74 -12.89 19.19
CA LEU A 15 19.40 -13.44 19.31
C LEU A 15 19.36 -14.91 18.89
N LYS A 16 20.02 -15.28 17.78
CA LYS A 16 20.16 -16.69 17.37
C LYS A 16 20.82 -17.54 18.45
N LYS A 17 21.80 -17.00 19.16
CA LYS A 17 22.48 -17.73 20.26
C LYS A 17 21.59 -17.91 21.48
N THR A 18 20.68 -16.97 21.73
CA THR A 18 19.81 -16.96 22.94
C THR A 18 18.50 -17.69 22.70
N TYR A 19 17.91 -17.57 21.53
CA TYR A 19 16.55 -18.02 21.22
C TYR A 19 16.47 -19.07 20.09
N GLY A 20 17.62 -19.58 19.60
CA GLY A 20 17.63 -20.61 18.57
C GLY A 20 17.41 -20.10 17.13
N ASP A 21 16.94 -20.98 16.27
CA ASP A 21 16.76 -20.74 14.83
C ASP A 21 15.36 -20.17 14.53
N VAL A 22 15.07 -18.98 15.07
CA VAL A 22 13.86 -18.23 14.75
C VAL A 22 14.06 -17.51 13.41
N ALA A 23 13.00 -17.35 12.64
CA ALA A 23 12.98 -16.60 11.37
C ALA A 23 13.11 -15.08 11.58
N TRP A 24 14.21 -14.66 12.23
CA TRP A 24 14.46 -13.26 12.58
C TRP A 24 14.37 -12.30 11.40
N THR A 25 14.64 -12.78 10.21
CA THR A 25 14.53 -11.96 8.99
C THR A 25 13.08 -11.57 8.74
N GLU A 26 12.16 -12.50 8.94
CA GLU A 26 10.72 -12.28 8.76
C GLU A 26 10.16 -11.39 9.87
N VAL A 27 10.58 -11.58 11.12
CA VAL A 27 10.19 -10.70 12.24
C VAL A 27 10.65 -9.26 11.99
N TRP A 28 11.88 -9.06 11.52
CA TRP A 28 12.38 -7.71 11.22
C TRP A 28 11.71 -7.09 10.00
N LYS A 29 11.38 -7.90 9.00
CA LYS A 29 10.62 -7.42 7.85
C LYS A 29 9.25 -6.94 8.30
N GLN A 30 8.52 -7.74 9.04
CA GLN A 30 7.19 -7.38 9.54
C GLN A 30 7.22 -6.14 10.45
N ALA A 31 8.25 -6.01 11.30
CA ALA A 31 8.42 -4.80 12.10
C ALA A 31 8.65 -3.55 11.22
N GLY A 32 9.31 -3.72 10.07
CA GLY A 32 9.45 -2.68 9.05
C GLY A 32 8.12 -2.31 8.41
N ASP A 33 7.36 -3.32 7.97
CA ASP A 33 6.05 -3.15 7.33
C ASP A 33 5.04 -2.48 8.30
N VAL A 34 5.06 -2.87 9.58
CA VAL A 34 4.27 -2.22 10.65
C VAL A 34 4.66 -0.76 10.86
N ALA A 35 5.96 -0.46 10.86
CA ALA A 35 6.45 0.91 11.02
C ALA A 35 6.12 1.80 9.80
N GLU A 36 6.13 1.23 8.60
CA GLU A 36 5.73 1.90 7.37
C GLU A 36 4.25 2.26 7.41
N LEU A 37 3.38 1.31 7.71
CA LEU A 37 1.94 1.56 7.86
C LEU A 37 1.64 2.64 8.93
N ALA A 38 2.33 2.59 10.07
CA ALA A 38 2.17 3.61 11.11
C ALA A 38 2.53 5.01 10.59
N GLY A 39 3.63 5.12 9.83
CA GLY A 39 4.04 6.39 9.22
C GLY A 39 3.06 6.91 8.17
N GLU A 40 2.49 6.03 7.36
CA GLU A 40 1.47 6.39 6.36
C GLU A 40 0.17 6.87 7.03
N LEU A 41 -0.30 6.20 8.08
CA LEU A 41 -1.47 6.62 8.85
C LEU A 41 -1.24 7.94 9.60
N GLU A 42 -0.04 8.18 10.13
CA GLU A 42 0.33 9.45 10.75
C GLU A 42 0.34 10.57 9.71
N SER A 43 0.95 10.35 8.56
CA SER A 43 0.97 11.30 7.43
C SER A 43 -0.46 11.64 6.96
N TRP A 44 -1.35 10.66 6.89
CA TRP A 44 -2.76 10.88 6.60
C TRP A 44 -3.41 11.85 7.61
N ARG A 45 -3.20 11.64 8.89
CA ARG A 45 -3.76 12.50 9.95
C ARG A 45 -3.26 13.93 9.88
N GLU A 46 -1.96 14.09 9.59
CA GLU A 46 -1.37 15.43 9.46
C GLU A 46 -1.93 16.21 8.26
N GLN A 47 -2.26 15.51 7.18
CA GLN A 47 -2.82 16.11 5.96
C GLN A 47 -4.31 16.37 6.03
N SER A 48 -5.01 15.96 7.09
CA SER A 48 -6.47 15.95 7.18
C SER A 48 -7.16 17.33 7.00
N GLY A 49 -6.44 18.42 7.15
CA GLY A 49 -6.97 19.79 6.96
C GLY A 49 -6.90 20.35 5.53
N ALA A 50 -6.25 19.66 4.59
CA ALA A 50 -5.99 20.15 3.22
C ALA A 50 -6.50 19.20 2.13
N LYS A 51 -7.54 18.42 2.42
CA LYS A 51 -8.01 17.33 1.56
C LYS A 51 -9.04 17.84 0.55
N ASP A 52 -8.58 18.50 -0.51
CA ASP A 52 -9.45 19.11 -1.51
C ASP A 52 -9.98 18.12 -2.56
N ASP A 53 -9.27 17.00 -2.83
CA ASP A 53 -9.66 15.98 -3.81
C ASP A 53 -9.29 14.57 -3.33
N VAL A 54 -10.32 13.83 -2.88
CA VAL A 54 -10.13 12.49 -2.32
C VAL A 54 -9.62 11.47 -3.34
N VAL A 55 -10.01 11.61 -4.61
CA VAL A 55 -9.60 10.66 -5.66
C VAL A 55 -8.15 10.89 -6.07
N GLU A 56 -7.72 12.16 -6.19
CA GLU A 56 -6.33 12.50 -6.47
C GLU A 56 -5.44 12.05 -5.30
N MET A 57 -5.84 12.37 -4.08
CA MET A 57 -5.14 11.92 -2.89
C MET A 57 -5.00 10.42 -2.79
N TYR A 58 -6.07 9.68 -3.11
CA TYR A 58 -6.03 8.22 -3.05
C TYR A 58 -5.15 7.66 -4.16
N GLY A 59 -5.31 8.15 -5.39
CA GLY A 59 -4.74 7.59 -6.60
C GLY A 59 -3.38 8.16 -7.02
N ASP A 60 -2.79 9.09 -6.27
CA ASP A 60 -1.46 9.60 -6.60
C ASP A 60 -0.40 8.47 -6.55
N VAL A 61 0.39 8.36 -7.63
CA VAL A 61 1.34 7.25 -7.81
C VAL A 61 2.48 7.33 -6.78
N ASP A 62 2.93 8.53 -6.46
CA ASP A 62 4.11 8.76 -5.63
C ASP A 62 3.78 8.90 -4.14
N SER A 63 2.60 9.44 -3.82
CA SER A 63 2.19 9.80 -2.46
C SER A 63 0.78 9.35 -2.08
N GLY A 64 0.09 8.60 -2.95
CA GLY A 64 -1.31 8.23 -2.76
C GLY A 64 -1.56 7.33 -1.55
N THR A 65 -2.70 7.57 -0.90
CA THR A 65 -3.10 6.84 0.31
C THR A 65 -3.54 5.40 0.05
N TRP A 66 -3.64 4.98 -1.23
CA TRP A 66 -3.79 3.57 -1.61
C TRP A 66 -2.70 2.67 -1.01
N ARG A 67 -1.55 3.25 -0.64
CA ARG A 67 -0.46 2.53 0.03
C ARG A 67 -0.88 2.00 1.40
N ILE A 68 -1.71 2.74 2.12
CA ILE A 68 -2.28 2.29 3.40
C ILE A 68 -3.03 0.97 3.19
N ASP A 69 -3.89 0.90 2.16
CA ASP A 69 -4.62 -0.33 1.82
C ASP A 69 -3.69 -1.47 1.44
N SER A 70 -2.64 -1.18 0.66
CA SER A 70 -1.62 -2.15 0.25
C SER A 70 -0.85 -2.69 1.44
N SER A 71 -0.41 -1.82 2.35
CA SER A 71 0.32 -2.17 3.57
C SER A 71 -0.54 -3.00 4.52
N VAL A 72 -1.81 -2.62 4.72
CA VAL A 72 -2.76 -3.40 5.52
C VAL A 72 -3.03 -4.76 4.90
N PHE A 73 -3.23 -4.84 3.58
CA PHE A 73 -3.42 -6.11 2.89
C PHE A 73 -2.18 -7.01 3.04
N SER A 74 -1.00 -6.46 2.84
CA SER A 74 0.27 -7.18 3.03
C SER A 74 0.39 -7.74 4.43
N LEU A 75 0.15 -6.92 5.46
CA LEU A 75 0.22 -7.34 6.86
C LEU A 75 -0.84 -8.38 7.25
N ARG A 76 -2.03 -8.32 6.67
CA ARG A 76 -3.10 -9.30 6.92
C ARG A 76 -2.87 -10.63 6.23
N THR A 77 -2.21 -10.64 5.09
CA THR A 77 -1.96 -11.85 4.28
C THR A 77 -0.59 -12.47 4.54
N SER A 78 0.36 -11.71 5.08
CA SER A 78 1.64 -12.26 5.54
C SER A 78 1.45 -13.16 6.76
N GLY A 79 2.36 -14.12 6.93
CA GLY A 79 2.42 -14.91 8.17
C GLY A 79 2.63 -14.02 9.40
N LYS A 80 2.51 -14.64 10.55
CA LYS A 80 2.74 -13.99 11.86
C LYS A 80 4.05 -14.49 12.46
N PRO A 81 5.20 -14.05 11.96
CA PRO A 81 6.49 -14.55 12.41
C PRO A 81 6.77 -14.26 13.88
N GLU A 82 6.05 -13.30 14.49
CA GLU A 82 6.09 -13.06 15.93
C GLU A 82 5.52 -14.24 16.74
N GLU A 83 4.62 -15.03 16.19
CA GLU A 83 4.05 -16.22 16.86
C GLU A 83 5.08 -17.37 16.95
N ASP A 84 6.12 -17.36 16.12
CA ASP A 84 7.24 -18.33 16.17
C ASP A 84 8.30 -17.95 17.20
N LEU A 85 8.19 -16.76 17.80
CA LEU A 85 9.06 -16.34 18.89
C LEU A 85 8.67 -17.04 20.19
N PRO A 86 9.63 -17.26 21.12
CA PRO A 86 9.28 -17.70 22.47
C PRO A 86 8.27 -16.77 23.13
N GLU A 87 7.27 -17.31 23.82
CA GLU A 87 6.22 -16.52 24.51
C GLU A 87 6.80 -15.44 25.43
N GLU A 88 7.95 -15.72 26.05
CA GLU A 88 8.64 -14.77 26.94
C GLU A 88 9.38 -13.65 26.18
N HIS A 89 9.40 -13.69 24.83
CA HIS A 89 10.11 -12.69 24.06
C HIS A 89 9.28 -11.40 23.96
N PRO A 90 9.81 -10.22 24.40
CA PRO A 90 9.03 -8.98 24.43
C PRO A 90 8.44 -8.56 23.09
N ALA A 91 9.07 -8.96 21.98
CA ALA A 91 8.57 -8.63 20.64
C ALA A 91 7.34 -9.42 20.23
N THR A 92 7.07 -10.57 20.86
CA THR A 92 5.91 -11.44 20.53
C THR A 92 4.61 -10.68 20.76
N GLU A 93 4.42 -10.22 21.99
CA GLU A 93 3.23 -9.46 22.39
C GLU A 93 3.21 -8.08 21.72
N THR A 94 4.29 -7.32 21.86
CA THR A 94 4.35 -5.92 21.37
C THR A 94 4.12 -5.81 19.86
N LEU A 95 4.73 -6.66 19.03
CA LEU A 95 4.58 -6.58 17.58
C LEU A 95 3.19 -7.00 17.13
N GLY A 96 2.63 -8.06 17.74
CA GLY A 96 1.28 -8.54 17.48
C GLY A 96 0.22 -7.50 17.84
N ASP A 97 0.35 -6.87 19.01
CA ASP A 97 -0.56 -5.84 19.49
C ASP A 97 -0.53 -4.61 18.59
N ILE A 98 0.65 -4.10 18.26
CA ILE A 98 0.79 -2.92 17.39
C ILE A 98 0.22 -3.25 16.00
N ARG A 99 0.52 -4.42 15.43
CA ARG A 99 -0.03 -4.82 14.15
C ARG A 99 -1.55 -4.86 14.19
N THR A 100 -2.15 -5.48 15.19
CA THR A 100 -3.60 -5.56 15.37
C THR A 100 -4.21 -4.18 15.51
N GLN A 101 -3.62 -3.32 16.35
CA GLN A 101 -4.08 -1.95 16.51
C GLN A 101 -4.09 -1.19 15.18
N LEU A 102 -3.01 -1.24 14.42
CA LEU A 102 -2.89 -0.50 13.14
C LEU A 102 -3.83 -1.07 12.08
N THR A 103 -3.90 -2.40 11.92
CA THR A 103 -4.68 -3.00 10.83
C THR A 103 -6.18 -3.11 11.11
N GLU A 104 -6.61 -3.01 12.37
CA GLU A 104 -8.02 -3.14 12.74
C GLU A 104 -8.62 -1.82 13.27
N SER A 105 -7.96 -1.16 14.22
CA SER A 105 -8.52 0.06 14.82
C SER A 105 -8.21 1.30 13.97
N GLU A 106 -6.94 1.61 13.78
CA GLU A 106 -6.51 2.83 13.11
C GLU A 106 -6.83 2.84 11.61
N TYR A 107 -6.76 1.68 10.97
CA TYR A 107 -7.20 1.52 9.59
C TYR A 107 -8.71 1.73 9.43
N LEU A 108 -9.54 1.27 10.37
CA LEU A 108 -10.98 1.53 10.32
C LEU A 108 -11.31 3.02 10.49
N ASP A 109 -10.57 3.72 11.33
CA ASP A 109 -10.73 5.17 11.49
C ASP A 109 -10.34 5.91 10.20
N TYR A 110 -9.22 5.52 9.56
CA TYR A 110 -8.86 6.00 8.23
C TYR A 110 -9.97 5.78 7.19
N LEU A 111 -10.53 4.56 7.12
CA LEU A 111 -11.61 4.25 6.17
C LEU A 111 -12.87 5.07 6.42
N ARG A 112 -13.22 5.36 7.67
CA ARG A 112 -14.37 6.22 8.01
C ARG A 112 -14.12 7.65 7.54
N GLU A 113 -12.96 8.22 7.85
CA GLU A 113 -12.61 9.56 7.39
C GLU A 113 -12.60 9.65 5.85
N LEU A 114 -12.06 8.64 5.17
CA LEU A 114 -12.05 8.58 3.70
C LEU A 114 -13.46 8.49 3.14
N ALA A 115 -14.35 7.72 3.78
CA ALA A 115 -15.74 7.58 3.38
C ALA A 115 -16.50 8.90 3.57
N ASP A 116 -16.31 9.58 4.70
CA ASP A 116 -16.96 10.86 5.00
C ASP A 116 -16.52 11.94 3.99
N LEU A 117 -15.21 12.05 3.71
CA LEU A 117 -14.69 12.96 2.69
C LEU A 117 -15.23 12.65 1.29
N SER A 118 -15.34 11.37 0.95
CA SER A 118 -15.90 10.94 -0.34
C SER A 118 -17.39 11.30 -0.44
N ALA A 119 -18.15 11.11 0.62
CA ALA A 119 -19.55 11.46 0.67
C ALA A 119 -19.78 12.97 0.47
N ASP A 120 -19.01 13.80 1.18
CA ASP A 120 -19.07 15.27 1.06
C ASP A 120 -18.75 15.73 -0.37
N GLN A 121 -17.75 15.13 -1.02
CA GLN A 121 -17.40 15.46 -2.40
C GLN A 121 -18.42 14.96 -3.43
N ILE A 122 -19.09 13.83 -3.17
CA ILE A 122 -20.20 13.34 -4.00
C ILE A 122 -21.40 14.28 -3.86
N GLU A 123 -21.77 14.68 -2.65
CA GLU A 123 -22.91 15.56 -2.40
C GLU A 123 -22.69 16.95 -3.03
N SER A 124 -21.48 17.49 -2.94
CA SER A 124 -21.13 18.76 -3.60
C SER A 124 -20.98 18.65 -5.12
N GLY A 125 -20.84 17.44 -5.64
CA GLY A 125 -20.53 17.17 -7.05
C GLY A 125 -19.03 17.37 -7.41
N SER A 126 -18.22 17.84 -6.49
CA SER A 126 -16.79 18.16 -6.75
C SER A 126 -15.96 16.96 -7.14
N ILE A 127 -16.36 15.74 -6.74
CA ILE A 127 -15.67 14.51 -7.11
C ILE A 127 -15.61 14.28 -8.63
N PHE A 128 -16.50 14.92 -9.40
CA PHE A 128 -16.58 14.80 -10.85
C PHE A 128 -15.84 15.95 -11.56
N ASP A 129 -15.40 16.97 -10.84
CA ASP A 129 -14.72 18.12 -11.39
C ASP A 129 -13.37 17.76 -11.99
N ASN A 130 -13.08 18.31 -13.18
CA ASN A 130 -11.81 18.13 -13.91
C ASN A 130 -11.43 16.68 -14.21
N ARG A 131 -12.35 15.73 -14.14
CA ARG A 131 -12.07 14.32 -14.43
C ARG A 131 -12.42 13.98 -15.87
N LYS A 132 -11.59 13.12 -16.46
CA LYS A 132 -11.92 12.53 -17.76
C LYS A 132 -13.10 11.59 -17.59
N HIS A 133 -14.15 11.86 -18.36
CA HIS A 133 -15.25 10.92 -18.48
C HIS A 133 -14.86 9.71 -19.32
N THR A 134 -15.49 8.59 -19.10
CA THR A 134 -15.20 7.32 -19.79
C THR A 134 -15.23 7.49 -21.32
N HIS A 135 -16.16 8.27 -21.86
CA HIS A 135 -16.23 8.53 -23.32
C HIS A 135 -14.98 9.25 -23.84
N GLN A 136 -14.44 10.23 -23.12
CA GLN A 136 -13.22 10.95 -23.51
C GLN A 136 -12.01 10.02 -23.58
N PHE A 137 -11.93 9.03 -22.67
CA PHE A 137 -10.90 8.01 -22.73
C PHE A 137 -11.02 7.16 -24.01
N PHE A 138 -12.22 6.76 -24.38
CA PHE A 138 -12.42 5.99 -25.61
C PHE A 138 -12.17 6.82 -26.87
N ASP A 139 -12.57 8.09 -26.89
CA ASP A 139 -12.30 9.00 -27.99
C ASP A 139 -10.78 9.16 -28.24
N GLU A 140 -9.97 9.34 -27.17
CA GLU A 140 -8.51 9.38 -27.26
C GLU A 140 -7.92 8.07 -27.82
N LYS A 141 -8.47 6.91 -27.42
CA LYS A 141 -8.01 5.62 -27.92
C LYS A 141 -8.40 5.38 -29.37
N GLU A 142 -9.55 5.88 -29.79
CA GLU A 142 -9.97 5.85 -31.21
C GLU A 142 -8.98 6.63 -32.08
N GLU A 143 -8.56 7.81 -31.67
CA GLU A 143 -7.54 8.59 -32.38
C GLU A 143 -6.21 7.83 -32.52
N GLN A 144 -5.77 7.14 -31.45
CA GLN A 144 -4.56 6.33 -31.47
C GLN A 144 -4.69 5.15 -32.46
N LEU A 145 -5.84 4.48 -32.50
CA LEU A 145 -6.13 3.41 -33.45
C LEU A 145 -6.13 3.90 -34.90
N GLN A 146 -6.70 5.09 -35.14
CA GLN A 146 -6.70 5.72 -36.47
C GLN A 146 -5.28 6.09 -36.92
N SER A 147 -4.36 6.35 -36.02
CA SER A 147 -2.94 6.59 -36.30
C SER A 147 -2.14 5.32 -36.65
N GLY A 148 -2.78 4.15 -36.64
CA GLY A 148 -2.18 2.86 -36.96
C GLY A 148 -1.52 2.15 -35.78
N GLN A 149 -1.75 2.61 -34.55
CA GLN A 149 -1.29 1.94 -33.34
C GLN A 149 -2.19 0.75 -33.00
N SER A 150 -1.60 -0.32 -32.49
CA SER A 150 -2.35 -1.46 -31.94
C SER A 150 -2.57 -1.23 -30.45
N ILE A 151 -3.82 -1.34 -30.01
CA ILE A 151 -4.19 -1.15 -28.60
C ILE A 151 -4.80 -2.43 -28.08
N VAL A 152 -4.37 -2.86 -26.89
CA VAL A 152 -5.02 -3.91 -26.12
C VAL A 152 -5.60 -3.27 -24.87
N LEU A 153 -6.90 -3.37 -24.70
CA LEU A 153 -7.63 -2.79 -23.57
C LEU A 153 -8.11 -3.93 -22.66
N PHE A 154 -7.63 -3.91 -21.43
CA PHE A 154 -8.11 -4.80 -20.37
C PHE A 154 -9.11 -4.02 -19.51
N ILE A 155 -10.36 -4.46 -19.48
CA ILE A 155 -11.38 -3.92 -18.58
C ILE A 155 -11.57 -4.92 -17.45
N VAL A 156 -11.19 -4.53 -16.24
CA VAL A 156 -11.31 -5.37 -15.05
C VAL A 156 -12.24 -4.68 -14.06
N ASP A 157 -13.38 -5.30 -13.81
CA ASP A 157 -14.35 -4.79 -12.84
C ASP A 157 -13.84 -5.00 -11.40
N ALA A 158 -14.11 -4.02 -10.54
CA ALA A 158 -13.76 -4.04 -9.11
C ALA A 158 -12.27 -4.32 -8.80
N LEU A 159 -11.36 -4.00 -9.72
CA LEU A 159 -9.94 -4.11 -9.46
C LEU A 159 -9.50 -2.99 -8.49
N ARG A 160 -8.96 -3.37 -7.35
CA ARG A 160 -8.39 -2.43 -6.39
C ARG A 160 -7.22 -1.67 -7.03
N PHE A 161 -7.11 -0.38 -6.71
CA PHE A 161 -6.10 0.50 -7.31
C PHE A 161 -4.66 0.03 -7.05
N ASP A 162 -4.36 -0.42 -5.84
CA ASP A 162 -3.04 -0.95 -5.46
C ASP A 162 -2.65 -2.20 -6.27
N LEU A 163 -3.61 -3.09 -6.53
CA LEU A 163 -3.40 -4.27 -7.38
C LEU A 163 -3.22 -3.87 -8.85
N ALA A 164 -4.01 -2.91 -9.35
CA ALA A 164 -3.87 -2.39 -10.70
C ALA A 164 -2.49 -1.73 -10.90
N HIS A 165 -2.05 -0.93 -9.93
CA HIS A 165 -0.75 -0.29 -9.96
C HIS A 165 0.38 -1.32 -10.00
N LYS A 166 0.35 -2.31 -9.12
CA LYS A 166 1.34 -3.39 -9.08
C LYS A 166 1.37 -4.19 -10.39
N MET A 167 0.21 -4.54 -10.95
CA MET A 167 0.13 -5.21 -12.24
C MET A 167 0.77 -4.37 -13.36
N ALA A 168 0.52 -3.06 -13.37
CA ALA A 168 1.11 -2.16 -14.36
C ALA A 168 2.64 -2.08 -14.22
N GLU A 169 3.16 -2.08 -13.00
CA GLU A 169 4.60 -2.15 -12.75
C GLU A 169 5.21 -3.48 -13.22
N ASP A 170 4.58 -4.60 -12.86
CA ASP A 170 5.05 -5.93 -13.25
C ASP A 170 5.08 -6.07 -14.79
N ILE A 171 4.07 -5.56 -15.51
CA ILE A 171 4.03 -5.55 -16.98
C ILE A 171 5.15 -4.69 -17.56
N ARG A 172 5.41 -3.49 -17.00
CA ARG A 172 6.50 -2.61 -17.46
C ARG A 172 7.89 -3.23 -17.27
N HIS A 173 8.05 -4.02 -16.23
CA HIS A 173 9.33 -4.65 -15.90
C HIS A 173 9.54 -6.02 -16.55
N ASP A 174 8.49 -6.63 -17.12
CA ASP A 174 8.59 -7.91 -17.82
C ASP A 174 9.28 -7.71 -19.18
N SER A 175 10.51 -8.22 -19.27
CA SER A 175 11.30 -8.13 -20.50
C SER A 175 10.69 -8.86 -21.70
N SER A 176 9.78 -9.80 -21.47
CA SER A 176 9.04 -10.51 -22.54
C SER A 176 7.97 -9.66 -23.20
N LEU A 177 7.56 -8.59 -22.51
CA LEU A 177 6.55 -7.62 -22.93
C LEU A 177 7.15 -6.28 -23.39
N GLN A 178 8.48 -6.20 -23.54
CA GLN A 178 9.15 -5.01 -24.06
C GLN A 178 8.67 -4.71 -25.49
N GLY A 179 7.99 -3.59 -25.63
CA GLY A 179 7.38 -3.16 -26.90
C GLY A 179 5.89 -2.82 -26.77
N PHE A 180 5.31 -3.07 -25.61
CA PHE A 180 4.02 -2.54 -25.22
C PHE A 180 4.29 -1.27 -24.37
N GLU A 181 4.03 -0.10 -24.92
CA GLU A 181 4.03 1.20 -24.22
C GLU A 181 2.61 1.54 -23.75
#